data_374f3432484781a1c609c98dbaf53224
#
_entry.id   374f3432484781a1c609c98dbaf53224
#
_cell.length_a   1.000
_cell.length_b   1.000
_cell.length_c   1.000
_cell.angle_alpha   90.00
_cell.angle_beta   90.00
_cell.angle_gamma   90.00
#
_symmetry.space_group_name_H-M   'P 1'
#
loop_
_entity.id
_entity.type
_entity.pdbx_description
1 polymer ?
#
loop_
_entity_poly.entity_id
_entity_poly.type
_entity_poly.pdbx_seq_one_letter_code
_entity_poly.pdbx_strand_id
1 'polypeptide(L)'
;MEIKYPLAKETINDEDVNALCDWLKSYPRLTKGQLTWDVEADWAAYIGTTYSVFNNSGSSANLLMVAAAVQCGRIPNKKIVVPSVGWVTTIAPAIQLGLTPIMCGADPDTFGLNLDQLEDICERERPDAVIFVQVLGVPHHKERILALKEKYGFTLLEDSCAALGASYADGSMVGTVGDMSTFSFYFGHQLSTIEGGMVNTSDKELYDMLLMLRSHGWAKDLDKETYDQLMAEHRIDDFHSPFTFFIPGYNLRSTDLQAFLGIRQVKKADWAATQRNKNHQLYAAKLEGVVDFQRWGENNPVSISFGALADSTAQRKEVVTRLVENGIETRIFSAGNLGRHPFWTNLYPEFVDDVSDSIHARGFFLPNYPEMTEEDIEFICNVVKGK
;
A
#
# COMPACT_ATOMS: atom_id res chain seq x y z
N MET A 1 28.29 -12.19 -5.29
CA MET A 1 27.85 -12.22 -6.70
C MET A 1 27.26 -10.87 -7.01
N GLU A 2 27.55 -10.31 -8.17
CA GLU A 2 27.04 -9.00 -8.57
C GLU A 2 25.55 -9.14 -8.97
N ILE A 3 24.68 -8.26 -8.42
CA ILE A 3 23.27 -8.20 -8.80
C ILE A 3 23.18 -7.42 -10.12
N LYS A 4 22.71 -8.08 -11.18
CA LYS A 4 22.47 -7.48 -12.51
C LYS A 4 21.05 -7.00 -12.67
N TYR A 5 20.09 -7.72 -12.09
CA TYR A 5 18.65 -7.45 -12.15
C TYR A 5 18.10 -7.30 -10.72
N PRO A 6 18.14 -6.08 -10.13
CA PRO A 6 17.60 -5.83 -8.80
C PRO A 6 16.08 -5.89 -8.80
N LEU A 7 15.47 -6.21 -7.66
CA LEU A 7 14.00 -6.19 -7.50
C LEU A 7 13.43 -4.78 -7.58
N ALA A 8 14.20 -3.78 -7.17
CA ALA A 8 13.81 -2.39 -7.20
C ALA A 8 14.92 -1.53 -7.81
N LYS A 9 14.52 -0.47 -8.51
CA LYS A 9 15.40 0.55 -9.07
C LYS A 9 14.82 1.92 -8.78
N GLU A 10 15.72 2.87 -8.43
CA GLU A 10 15.32 4.22 -8.06
C GLU A 10 14.69 4.95 -9.26
N THR A 11 13.56 5.62 -9.03
CA THR A 11 12.87 6.44 -10.04
C THR A 11 13.31 7.90 -10.01
N ILE A 12 14.06 8.29 -8.97
CA ILE A 12 14.71 9.60 -8.88
C ILE A 12 15.93 9.58 -9.79
N ASN A 13 15.93 10.43 -10.81
CA ASN A 13 16.98 10.52 -11.81
C ASN A 13 17.83 11.80 -11.65
N ASP A 14 18.85 11.96 -12.51
CA ASP A 14 19.75 13.11 -12.48
C ASP A 14 19.02 14.46 -12.62
N GLU A 15 17.94 14.51 -13.38
CA GLU A 15 17.11 15.72 -13.52
C GLU A 15 16.44 16.08 -12.19
N ASP A 16 15.93 15.08 -11.46
CA ASP A 16 15.31 15.28 -10.15
C ASP A 16 16.34 15.74 -9.12
N VAL A 17 17.53 15.12 -9.13
CA VAL A 17 18.63 15.48 -8.21
C VAL A 17 19.12 16.90 -8.49
N ASN A 18 19.33 17.27 -9.77
CA ASN A 18 19.76 18.61 -10.14
C ASN A 18 18.72 19.67 -9.74
N ALA A 19 17.44 19.42 -10.02
CA ALA A 19 16.35 20.31 -9.63
C ALA A 19 16.26 20.47 -8.10
N LEU A 20 16.44 19.38 -7.35
CA LEU A 20 16.47 19.39 -5.88
C LEU A 20 17.66 20.22 -5.37
N CYS A 21 18.86 20.05 -5.94
CA CYS A 21 20.04 20.84 -5.58
C CYS A 21 19.81 22.34 -5.82
N ASP A 22 19.20 22.71 -6.95
CA ASP A 22 18.91 24.10 -7.26
C ASP A 22 17.86 24.70 -6.32
N TRP A 23 16.80 23.94 -5.99
CA TRP A 23 15.82 24.36 -5.01
C TRP A 23 16.44 24.57 -3.61
N LEU A 24 17.31 23.66 -3.16
CA LEU A 24 17.99 23.77 -1.87
C LEU A 24 18.90 25.02 -1.77
N LYS A 25 19.50 25.49 -2.87
CA LYS A 25 20.30 26.73 -2.90
C LYS A 25 19.49 27.98 -2.57
N SER A 26 18.16 27.93 -2.69
CA SER A 26 17.27 29.03 -2.28
C SER A 26 17.03 29.09 -0.78
N TYR A 27 17.60 28.17 0.00
CA TYR A 27 17.43 28.02 1.46
C TYR A 27 15.93 27.93 1.88
N PRO A 28 15.13 27.04 1.25
CA PRO A 28 13.72 26.95 1.56
C PRO A 28 13.48 26.35 2.94
N ARG A 29 12.25 26.48 3.42
CA ARG A 29 11.80 25.70 4.58
C ARG A 29 11.71 24.23 4.18
N LEU A 30 12.39 23.32 4.90
CA LEU A 30 12.47 21.89 4.57
C LEU A 30 11.42 21.03 5.29
N THR A 31 10.90 21.49 6.45
CA THR A 31 9.82 20.78 7.14
C THR A 31 8.49 20.97 6.39
N LYS A 32 7.45 20.21 6.76
CA LYS A 32 6.11 20.31 6.16
C LYS A 32 5.68 21.77 5.92
N GLY A 33 5.34 22.10 4.72
CA GLY A 33 4.93 23.45 4.26
C GLY A 33 4.06 23.38 3.01
N GLN A 34 4.24 24.34 2.10
CA GLN A 34 3.40 24.48 0.91
C GLN A 34 3.53 23.31 -0.07
N LEU A 35 4.75 22.81 -0.31
CA LEU A 35 4.95 21.70 -1.25
C LEU A 35 4.24 20.42 -0.79
N THR A 36 4.08 20.23 0.52
CA THR A 36 3.28 19.12 1.06
C THR A 36 1.81 19.25 0.63
N TRP A 37 1.21 20.44 0.70
CA TRP A 37 -0.15 20.68 0.24
C TRP A 37 -0.28 20.49 -1.29
N ASP A 38 0.72 20.94 -2.02
CA ASP A 38 0.73 20.83 -3.49
C ASP A 38 0.77 19.35 -3.92
N VAL A 39 1.65 18.53 -3.31
CA VAL A 39 1.71 17.09 -3.64
C VAL A 39 0.46 16.33 -3.20
N GLU A 40 -0.16 16.74 -2.09
CA GLU A 40 -1.44 16.17 -1.64
C GLU A 40 -2.56 16.44 -2.67
N ALA A 41 -2.63 17.66 -3.19
CA ALA A 41 -3.60 18.04 -4.22
C ALA A 41 -3.35 17.32 -5.55
N ASP A 42 -2.12 17.31 -6.04
CA ASP A 42 -1.72 16.63 -7.27
C ASP A 42 -2.01 15.13 -7.20
N TRP A 43 -1.74 14.52 -6.05
CA TRP A 43 -1.97 13.10 -5.82
C TRP A 43 -3.46 12.75 -5.74
N ALA A 44 -4.26 13.55 -5.00
CA ALA A 44 -5.71 13.37 -4.92
C ALA A 44 -6.36 13.43 -6.31
N ALA A 45 -5.92 14.39 -7.14
CA ALA A 45 -6.38 14.51 -8.52
C ALA A 45 -5.96 13.30 -9.38
N TYR A 46 -4.74 12.78 -9.20
CA TYR A 46 -4.24 11.62 -9.93
C TYR A 46 -5.01 10.34 -9.59
N ILE A 47 -5.25 10.07 -8.31
CA ILE A 47 -5.99 8.88 -7.86
C ILE A 47 -7.49 9.00 -8.11
N GLY A 48 -8.07 10.22 -8.08
CA GLY A 48 -9.50 10.46 -8.20
C GLY A 48 -10.24 10.44 -6.86
N THR A 49 -9.56 10.84 -5.77
CA THR A 49 -10.15 11.05 -4.44
C THR A 49 -10.29 12.55 -4.15
N THR A 50 -11.12 12.92 -3.16
CA THR A 50 -11.28 14.33 -2.79
C THR A 50 -10.09 14.85 -1.98
N TYR A 51 -9.54 14.02 -1.10
CA TYR A 51 -8.50 14.40 -0.14
C TYR A 51 -7.37 13.38 -0.11
N SER A 52 -6.16 13.88 0.11
CA SER A 52 -4.95 13.07 0.38
C SER A 52 -4.14 13.70 1.49
N VAL A 53 -3.50 12.86 2.31
CA VAL A 53 -2.68 13.28 3.46
C VAL A 53 -1.31 12.64 3.37
N PHE A 54 -0.30 13.44 3.02
CA PHE A 54 1.08 12.99 2.88
C PHE A 54 1.75 12.82 4.24
N ASN A 55 2.40 11.69 4.46
CA ASN A 55 3.06 11.32 5.70
C ASN A 55 4.43 10.67 5.41
N ASN A 56 5.16 10.24 6.45
CA ASN A 56 6.57 9.86 6.35
C ASN A 56 6.83 8.44 5.85
N SER A 57 5.81 7.58 5.70
CA SER A 57 5.98 6.22 5.13
C SER A 57 4.64 5.54 4.86
N GLY A 58 4.60 4.53 3.99
CA GLY A 58 3.42 3.69 3.80
C GLY A 58 2.98 2.97 5.08
N SER A 59 3.92 2.58 5.94
CA SER A 59 3.62 2.00 7.25
C SER A 59 2.89 2.97 8.17
N SER A 60 3.30 4.24 8.17
CA SER A 60 2.62 5.31 8.89
C SER A 60 1.26 5.63 8.27
N ALA A 61 1.11 5.51 6.95
CA ALA A 61 -0.16 5.66 6.28
C ALA A 61 -1.18 4.62 6.76
N ASN A 62 -0.78 3.34 6.84
CA ASN A 62 -1.63 2.27 7.38
C ASN A 62 -2.01 2.53 8.86
N LEU A 63 -1.06 2.99 9.68
CA LEU A 63 -1.34 3.36 11.07
C LEU A 63 -2.33 4.53 11.16
N LEU A 64 -2.13 5.59 10.38
CA LEU A 64 -3.04 6.75 10.34
C LEU A 64 -4.45 6.35 9.87
N MET A 65 -4.55 5.53 8.84
CA MET A 65 -5.82 5.04 8.29
C MET A 65 -6.63 4.30 9.35
N VAL A 66 -6.03 3.32 10.03
CA VAL A 66 -6.73 2.56 11.09
C VAL A 66 -7.03 3.44 12.30
N ALA A 67 -6.09 4.33 12.70
CA ALA A 67 -6.29 5.25 13.82
C ALA A 67 -7.43 6.24 13.54
N ALA A 68 -7.54 6.78 12.33
CA ALA A 68 -8.63 7.67 11.94
C ALA A 68 -9.98 6.95 12.01
N ALA A 69 -10.06 5.72 11.47
CA ALA A 69 -11.28 4.91 11.59
C ALA A 69 -11.70 4.67 13.05
N VAL A 70 -10.74 4.40 13.94
CA VAL A 70 -11.00 4.25 15.39
C VAL A 70 -11.49 5.56 16.01
N GLN A 71 -10.80 6.67 15.76
CA GLN A 71 -11.13 7.98 16.37
C GLN A 71 -12.46 8.55 15.87
N CYS A 72 -12.82 8.31 14.61
CA CYS A 72 -14.15 8.67 14.06
C CYS A 72 -15.26 7.66 14.44
N GLY A 73 -15.01 6.71 15.35
CA GLY A 73 -16.02 5.76 15.82
C GLY A 73 -16.47 4.74 14.78
N ARG A 74 -15.69 4.55 13.71
CA ARG A 74 -16.02 3.58 12.65
C ARG A 74 -15.74 2.11 13.05
N ILE A 75 -15.06 1.88 14.20
CA ILE A 75 -14.71 0.54 14.72
C ILE A 75 -15.18 0.40 16.20
N PRO A 76 -16.49 0.49 16.48
CA PRO A 76 -17.02 0.56 17.85
C PRO A 76 -16.83 -0.75 18.65
N ASN A 77 -16.89 -1.92 18.01
CA ASN A 77 -16.73 -3.22 18.66
C ASN A 77 -15.27 -3.71 18.63
N LYS A 78 -14.36 -2.93 18.08
CA LYS A 78 -12.92 -3.20 17.97
C LYS A 78 -12.56 -4.44 17.13
N LYS A 79 -13.46 -4.95 16.30
CA LYS A 79 -13.22 -6.09 15.41
C LYS A 79 -12.83 -5.62 14.00
N ILE A 80 -11.71 -6.13 13.50
CA ILE A 80 -11.23 -5.83 12.15
C ILE A 80 -10.74 -7.09 11.46
N VAL A 81 -11.18 -7.32 10.22
CA VAL A 81 -10.62 -8.40 9.39
C VAL A 81 -9.32 -7.92 8.75
N VAL A 82 -8.31 -8.79 8.78
CA VAL A 82 -6.97 -8.54 8.24
C VAL A 82 -6.54 -9.67 7.31
N PRO A 83 -5.76 -9.39 6.24
CA PRO A 83 -5.33 -10.41 5.29
C PRO A 83 -4.18 -11.25 5.84
N SER A 84 -4.12 -12.53 5.46
CA SER A 84 -3.00 -13.42 5.76
C SER A 84 -1.78 -13.21 4.86
N VAL A 85 -1.99 -12.66 3.65
CA VAL A 85 -0.92 -12.35 2.68
C VAL A 85 -0.84 -10.84 2.47
N GLY A 86 0.34 -10.28 2.65
CA GLY A 86 0.58 -8.84 2.55
C GLY A 86 1.88 -8.43 3.24
N TRP A 87 1.87 -7.26 3.85
CA TRP A 87 2.99 -6.75 4.64
C TRP A 87 2.59 -6.61 6.11
N VAL A 88 3.55 -6.74 7.02
CA VAL A 88 3.27 -6.71 8.46
C VAL A 88 2.54 -5.42 8.90
N THR A 89 2.85 -4.28 8.29
CA THR A 89 2.25 -2.99 8.65
C THR A 89 0.82 -2.77 8.12
N THR A 90 0.28 -3.70 7.35
CA THR A 90 -1.16 -3.78 7.08
C THR A 90 -1.93 -4.29 8.31
N ILE A 91 -1.32 -5.19 9.10
CA ILE A 91 -1.95 -5.84 10.26
C ILE A 91 -1.55 -5.15 11.58
N ALA A 92 -0.28 -4.79 11.72
CA ALA A 92 0.29 -4.26 12.96
C ALA A 92 -0.51 -3.11 13.59
N PRO A 93 -1.06 -2.14 12.84
CA PRO A 93 -1.88 -1.06 13.40
C PRO A 93 -3.09 -1.56 14.19
N ALA A 94 -3.75 -2.63 13.74
CA ALA A 94 -4.89 -3.22 14.46
C ALA A 94 -4.46 -3.70 15.86
N ILE A 95 -3.33 -4.37 15.96
CA ILE A 95 -2.77 -4.87 17.23
C ILE A 95 -2.32 -3.70 18.12
N GLN A 96 -1.57 -2.74 17.53
CA GLN A 96 -1.01 -1.58 18.26
C GLN A 96 -2.10 -0.69 18.86
N LEU A 97 -3.25 -0.58 18.18
CA LEU A 97 -4.41 0.21 18.62
C LEU A 97 -5.38 -0.57 19.52
N GLY A 98 -5.05 -1.81 19.89
CA GLY A 98 -5.87 -2.63 20.79
C GLY A 98 -7.18 -3.11 20.16
N LEU A 99 -7.20 -3.28 18.84
CA LEU A 99 -8.30 -3.92 18.12
C LEU A 99 -8.15 -5.44 18.21
N THR A 100 -9.20 -6.14 17.86
CA THR A 100 -9.24 -7.60 17.73
C THR A 100 -9.15 -7.97 16.25
N PRO A 101 -7.95 -8.30 15.74
CA PRO A 101 -7.79 -8.69 14.35
C PRO A 101 -8.33 -10.11 14.14
N ILE A 102 -9.09 -10.29 13.05
CA ILE A 102 -9.60 -11.58 12.59
C ILE A 102 -8.89 -11.85 11.26
N MET A 103 -7.99 -12.84 11.23
CA MET A 103 -7.25 -13.15 10.02
C MET A 103 -8.15 -13.89 9.02
N CYS A 104 -8.05 -13.48 7.75
CA CYS A 104 -8.74 -14.08 6.62
C CYS A 104 -7.72 -14.62 5.63
N GLY A 105 -8.00 -15.78 5.03
CA GLY A 105 -7.15 -16.45 4.07
C GLY A 105 -7.00 -15.71 2.74
N ALA A 106 -6.16 -16.27 1.88
CA ALA A 106 -5.89 -15.68 0.58
C ALA A 106 -6.83 -16.21 -0.51
N ASP A 107 -7.20 -15.34 -1.43
CA ASP A 107 -7.90 -15.69 -2.67
C ASP A 107 -6.95 -16.44 -3.62
N PRO A 108 -7.40 -17.54 -4.26
CA PRO A 108 -6.52 -18.34 -5.10
C PRO A 108 -6.08 -17.68 -6.40
N ASP A 109 -6.82 -16.68 -6.89
CA ASP A 109 -6.53 -15.99 -8.13
C ASP A 109 -5.68 -14.73 -7.91
N THR A 110 -6.16 -13.82 -7.06
CA THR A 110 -5.50 -12.53 -6.82
C THR A 110 -4.45 -12.57 -5.72
N PHE A 111 -4.45 -13.62 -4.89
CA PHE A 111 -3.68 -13.77 -3.63
C PHE A 111 -4.01 -12.69 -2.59
N GLY A 112 -5.03 -11.88 -2.85
CA GLY A 112 -5.62 -10.94 -1.91
C GLY A 112 -6.52 -11.64 -0.89
N LEU A 113 -7.46 -10.89 -0.31
CA LEU A 113 -8.38 -11.39 0.71
C LEU A 113 -9.37 -12.42 0.10
N ASN A 114 -9.52 -13.60 0.71
CA ASN A 114 -10.51 -14.58 0.27
C ASN A 114 -11.93 -14.10 0.61
N LEU A 115 -12.71 -13.74 -0.41
CA LEU A 115 -14.02 -13.13 -0.22
C LEU A 115 -15.12 -14.12 0.20
N ASP A 116 -14.97 -15.42 -0.01
CA ASP A 116 -15.87 -16.45 0.54
C ASP A 116 -15.64 -16.57 2.05
N GLN A 117 -14.38 -16.66 2.48
CA GLN A 117 -14.05 -16.67 3.92
C GLN A 117 -14.43 -15.34 4.59
N LEU A 118 -14.27 -14.20 3.89
CA LEU A 118 -14.72 -12.91 4.42
C LEU A 118 -16.22 -12.91 4.69
N GLU A 119 -17.01 -13.44 3.76
CA GLU A 119 -18.46 -13.53 3.94
C GLU A 119 -18.82 -14.38 5.18
N ASP A 120 -18.22 -15.55 5.33
CA ASP A 120 -18.39 -16.41 6.50
C ASP A 120 -17.98 -15.72 7.82
N ILE A 121 -16.87 -14.95 7.80
CA ILE A 121 -16.43 -14.17 8.94
C ILE A 121 -17.46 -13.08 9.27
N CYS A 122 -17.97 -12.37 8.28
CA CYS A 122 -18.95 -11.30 8.47
C CYS A 122 -20.25 -11.84 9.10
N GLU A 123 -20.70 -13.04 8.70
CA GLU A 123 -21.90 -13.67 9.27
C GLU A 123 -21.72 -14.04 10.74
N ARG A 124 -20.56 -14.60 11.12
CA ARG A 124 -20.29 -15.09 12.47
C ARG A 124 -19.81 -14.01 13.42
N GLU A 125 -18.91 -13.15 12.96
CA GLU A 125 -18.15 -12.24 13.83
C GLU A 125 -18.62 -10.81 13.77
N ARG A 126 -19.30 -10.41 12.68
CA ARG A 126 -19.78 -9.04 12.45
C ARG A 126 -18.67 -8.00 12.69
N PRO A 127 -17.59 -8.02 11.91
CA PRO A 127 -16.50 -7.06 12.07
C PRO A 127 -16.96 -5.65 11.75
N ASP A 128 -16.37 -4.66 12.43
CA ASP A 128 -16.64 -3.24 12.15
C ASP A 128 -15.88 -2.75 10.92
N ALA A 129 -14.72 -3.33 10.64
CA ALA A 129 -13.87 -2.95 9.52
C ALA A 129 -13.23 -4.16 8.84
N VAL A 130 -12.89 -3.99 7.58
CA VAL A 130 -12.11 -4.92 6.77
C VAL A 130 -10.97 -4.16 6.14
N ILE A 131 -9.74 -4.61 6.33
CA ILE A 131 -8.58 -4.13 5.57
C ILE A 131 -8.18 -5.18 4.53
N PHE A 132 -8.09 -4.77 3.27
CA PHE A 132 -7.63 -5.62 2.18
C PHE A 132 -6.45 -5.01 1.46
N VAL A 133 -5.66 -5.85 0.81
CA VAL A 133 -4.43 -5.46 0.12
C VAL A 133 -4.58 -5.71 -1.37
N GLN A 134 -4.13 -4.76 -2.18
CA GLN A 134 -3.88 -4.95 -3.60
C GLN A 134 -2.50 -5.62 -3.76
N VAL A 135 -2.47 -6.94 -3.56
CA VAL A 135 -1.22 -7.69 -3.38
C VAL A 135 -0.31 -7.54 -4.60
N LEU A 136 0.90 -7.01 -4.37
CA LEU A 136 1.92 -6.70 -5.39
C LEU A 136 1.48 -5.76 -6.51
N GLY A 137 0.31 -5.13 -6.45
CA GLY A 137 -0.22 -4.27 -7.50
C GLY A 137 -1.13 -4.98 -8.49
N VAL A 138 -1.63 -6.14 -8.13
CA VAL A 138 -2.71 -6.83 -8.86
C VAL A 138 -4.06 -6.44 -8.25
N PRO A 139 -4.97 -5.83 -9.02
CA PRO A 139 -6.27 -5.41 -8.50
C PRO A 139 -7.12 -6.60 -8.03
N HIS A 140 -7.75 -6.42 -6.87
CA HIS A 140 -8.64 -7.41 -6.28
C HIS A 140 -10.08 -7.31 -6.85
N HIS A 141 -10.98 -8.21 -6.48
CA HIS A 141 -12.37 -8.30 -6.95
C HIS A 141 -13.25 -7.16 -6.40
N LYS A 142 -13.23 -6.00 -7.06
CA LYS A 142 -13.89 -4.76 -6.66
C LYS A 142 -15.39 -4.93 -6.41
N GLU A 143 -16.11 -5.48 -7.38
CA GLU A 143 -17.57 -5.56 -7.33
C GLU A 143 -18.03 -6.43 -6.17
N ARG A 144 -17.31 -7.52 -5.92
CA ARG A 144 -17.66 -8.47 -4.87
C ARG A 144 -17.39 -7.90 -3.47
N ILE A 145 -16.25 -7.25 -3.26
CA ILE A 145 -15.94 -6.66 -1.96
C ILE A 145 -16.88 -5.49 -1.63
N LEU A 146 -17.29 -4.70 -2.63
CA LEU A 146 -18.28 -3.64 -2.47
C LEU A 146 -19.67 -4.20 -2.13
N ALA A 147 -20.09 -5.30 -2.77
CA ALA A 147 -21.34 -5.98 -2.43
C ALA A 147 -21.34 -6.52 -0.99
N LEU A 148 -20.21 -7.06 -0.51
CA LEU A 148 -20.07 -7.49 0.89
C LEU A 148 -20.10 -6.29 1.84
N LYS A 149 -19.43 -5.19 1.50
CA LYS A 149 -19.49 -3.93 2.27
C LYS A 149 -20.94 -3.44 2.40
N GLU A 150 -21.68 -3.40 1.31
CA GLU A 150 -23.09 -2.98 1.33
C GLU A 150 -23.96 -3.92 2.18
N LYS A 151 -23.76 -5.24 2.06
CA LYS A 151 -24.52 -6.26 2.78
C LYS A 151 -24.28 -6.21 4.29
N TYR A 152 -23.05 -6.02 4.73
CA TYR A 152 -22.66 -6.16 6.14
C TYR A 152 -22.34 -4.84 6.85
N GLY A 153 -22.16 -3.74 6.11
CA GLY A 153 -22.01 -2.38 6.66
C GLY A 153 -20.66 -2.11 7.34
N PHE A 154 -19.61 -2.84 7.01
CA PHE A 154 -18.28 -2.60 7.57
C PHE A 154 -17.56 -1.42 6.90
N THR A 155 -16.66 -0.76 7.63
CA THR A 155 -15.71 0.19 7.08
C THR A 155 -14.66 -0.54 6.25
N LEU A 156 -14.47 -0.13 4.99
CA LEU A 156 -13.53 -0.77 4.08
C LEU A 156 -12.24 0.05 3.96
N LEU A 157 -11.11 -0.57 4.33
CA LEU A 157 -9.79 0.02 4.30
C LEU A 157 -8.93 -0.66 3.23
N GLU A 158 -8.31 0.13 2.35
CA GLU A 158 -7.58 -0.39 1.19
C GLU A 158 -6.08 -0.11 1.32
N ASP A 159 -5.27 -1.15 1.52
CA ASP A 159 -3.81 -1.03 1.43
C ASP A 159 -3.36 -1.20 -0.02
N SER A 160 -3.11 -0.09 -0.69
CA SER A 160 -2.66 0.01 -2.07
C SER A 160 -1.17 0.38 -2.17
N CYS A 161 -0.39 0.21 -1.09
CA CYS A 161 1.03 0.59 -1.06
C CYS A 161 1.85 0.00 -2.21
N ALA A 162 1.48 -1.19 -2.69
CA ALA A 162 2.16 -1.87 -3.79
C ALA A 162 1.48 -1.71 -5.16
N ALA A 163 0.45 -0.86 -5.30
CA ALA A 163 -0.47 -0.86 -6.44
C ALA A 163 -0.65 0.49 -7.14
N LEU A 164 0.31 1.41 -6.98
CA LEU A 164 0.28 2.71 -7.61
C LEU A 164 0.17 2.57 -9.14
N GLY A 165 -0.84 3.22 -9.73
CA GLY A 165 -1.11 3.19 -11.15
C GLY A 165 -1.93 2.00 -11.65
N ALA A 166 -2.21 1.01 -10.80
CA ALA A 166 -3.11 -0.09 -11.15
C ALA A 166 -4.56 0.40 -11.27
N SER A 167 -5.35 -0.21 -12.15
CA SER A 167 -6.73 0.18 -12.37
C SER A 167 -7.63 -1.02 -12.63
N TYR A 168 -8.91 -0.83 -12.35
CA TYR A 168 -9.95 -1.80 -12.65
C TYR A 168 -10.40 -1.72 -14.11
N ALA A 169 -11.13 -2.74 -14.59
CA ALA A 169 -11.62 -2.82 -15.96
C ALA A 169 -12.53 -1.64 -16.35
N ASP A 170 -13.22 -1.02 -15.40
CA ASP A 170 -14.04 0.17 -15.62
C ASP A 170 -13.24 1.48 -15.70
N GLY A 171 -11.92 1.40 -15.61
CA GLY A 171 -10.99 2.54 -15.65
C GLY A 171 -10.79 3.26 -14.31
N SER A 172 -11.50 2.87 -13.23
CA SER A 172 -11.25 3.45 -11.92
C SER A 172 -9.91 2.99 -11.34
N MET A 173 -9.22 3.90 -10.65
CA MET A 173 -7.92 3.60 -10.06
C MET A 173 -8.07 2.73 -8.80
N VAL A 174 -7.12 1.82 -8.59
CA VAL A 174 -6.89 1.20 -7.29
C VAL A 174 -6.61 2.30 -6.26
N GLY A 175 -7.14 2.15 -5.05
CA GLY A 175 -7.10 3.19 -4.02
C GLY A 175 -8.38 4.05 -3.94
N THR A 176 -9.42 3.73 -4.74
CA THR A 176 -10.71 4.44 -4.73
C THR A 176 -11.89 3.59 -4.26
N VAL A 177 -11.64 2.35 -3.84
CA VAL A 177 -12.68 1.39 -3.44
C VAL A 177 -12.99 1.45 -1.95
N GLY A 178 -11.98 1.65 -1.12
CA GLY A 178 -12.14 1.78 0.33
C GLY A 178 -12.70 3.14 0.77
N ASP A 179 -13.20 3.23 2.01
CA ASP A 179 -13.52 4.51 2.67
C ASP A 179 -12.24 5.35 2.85
N MET A 180 -11.12 4.67 3.03
CA MET A 180 -9.77 5.19 2.96
C MET A 180 -8.86 4.23 2.21
N SER A 181 -7.80 4.77 1.61
CA SER A 181 -6.73 3.97 1.00
C SER A 181 -5.35 4.50 1.34
N THR A 182 -4.32 3.65 1.21
CA THR A 182 -2.94 4.01 1.49
C THR A 182 -2.01 3.69 0.34
N PHE A 183 -0.99 4.55 0.15
CA PHE A 183 0.10 4.33 -0.79
C PHE A 183 1.46 4.54 -0.13
N SER A 184 2.50 3.94 -0.69
CA SER A 184 3.88 4.10 -0.24
C SER A 184 4.76 4.64 -1.35
N PHE A 185 5.66 5.56 -0.97
CA PHE A 185 6.68 6.14 -1.83
C PHE A 185 8.09 5.76 -1.38
N TYR A 186 8.22 4.60 -0.73
CA TYR A 186 9.52 3.99 -0.48
C TYR A 186 10.19 3.58 -1.80
N PHE A 187 11.51 3.61 -1.87
CA PHE A 187 12.26 3.37 -3.12
C PHE A 187 11.94 2.02 -3.80
N GLY A 188 11.50 1.03 -3.06
CA GLY A 188 11.12 -0.28 -3.56
C GLY A 188 9.73 -0.35 -4.22
N HIS A 189 8.98 0.74 -4.23
CA HIS A 189 7.65 0.83 -4.87
C HIS A 189 7.72 1.43 -6.27
N GLN A 190 6.56 1.79 -6.84
CA GLN A 190 6.48 2.27 -8.23
C GLN A 190 7.09 3.66 -8.41
N LEU A 191 6.95 4.53 -7.41
CA LEU A 191 7.53 5.87 -7.36
C LEU A 191 8.19 6.09 -5.99
N SER A 192 9.22 6.93 -5.94
CA SER A 192 9.97 7.18 -4.71
C SER A 192 9.98 8.65 -4.32
N THR A 193 9.79 8.91 -3.02
CA THR A 193 10.15 10.18 -2.37
C THR A 193 11.24 9.97 -1.33
N ILE A 194 12.09 8.97 -1.55
CA ILE A 194 13.06 8.38 -0.61
C ILE A 194 12.30 7.55 0.44
N GLU A 195 11.59 8.20 1.32
CA GLU A 195 10.57 7.69 2.22
C GLU A 195 9.31 8.55 2.06
N GLY A 196 8.13 7.96 2.20
CA GLY A 196 6.87 8.66 2.11
C GLY A 196 5.68 7.72 2.08
N GLY A 197 4.52 8.26 2.44
CA GLY A 197 3.23 7.56 2.36
C GLY A 197 2.10 8.55 2.15
N MET A 198 0.97 8.07 1.66
CA MET A 198 -0.23 8.85 1.44
C MET A 198 -1.44 8.10 1.98
N VAL A 199 -2.34 8.80 2.66
CA VAL A 199 -3.69 8.30 2.96
C VAL A 199 -4.69 9.10 2.15
N ASN A 200 -5.60 8.42 1.47
CA ASN A 200 -6.63 9.07 0.65
C ASN A 200 -8.02 8.77 1.20
N THR A 201 -8.92 9.72 1.04
CA THR A 201 -10.34 9.58 1.36
C THR A 201 -11.17 10.63 0.61
N SER A 202 -12.48 10.38 0.47
CA SER A 202 -13.44 11.42 0.04
C SER A 202 -14.37 11.85 1.18
N ASP A 203 -14.18 11.31 2.38
CA ASP A 203 -14.92 11.65 3.60
C ASP A 203 -14.18 12.77 4.35
N LYS A 204 -14.87 13.91 4.54
CA LYS A 204 -14.31 15.10 5.20
C LYS A 204 -13.98 14.86 6.67
N GLU A 205 -14.80 14.09 7.39
CA GLU A 205 -14.57 13.77 8.81
C GLU A 205 -13.28 12.96 8.99
N LEU A 206 -13.09 11.93 8.12
CA LEU A 206 -11.88 11.12 8.11
C LEU A 206 -10.65 11.97 7.71
N TYR A 207 -10.79 12.87 6.73
CA TYR A 207 -9.71 13.77 6.32
C TYR A 207 -9.25 14.67 7.46
N ASP A 208 -10.16 15.34 8.15
CA ASP A 208 -9.83 16.22 9.27
C ASP A 208 -9.16 15.45 10.40
N MET A 209 -9.66 14.25 10.70
CA MET A 209 -9.04 13.35 11.67
C MET A 209 -7.61 12.96 11.29
N LEU A 210 -7.37 12.62 10.00
CA LEU A 210 -6.03 12.30 9.49
C LEU A 210 -5.07 13.47 9.64
N LEU A 211 -5.50 14.72 9.35
CA LEU A 211 -4.67 15.91 9.52
C LEU A 211 -4.26 16.12 10.98
N MET A 212 -5.20 15.97 11.91
CA MET A 212 -4.92 16.08 13.33
C MET A 212 -4.00 14.95 13.81
N LEU A 213 -4.31 13.69 13.48
CA LEU A 213 -3.52 12.53 13.89
C LEU A 213 -2.07 12.60 13.37
N ARG A 214 -1.88 13.05 12.14
CA ARG A 214 -0.55 13.20 11.53
C ARG A 214 0.34 14.17 12.31
N SER A 215 -0.26 15.16 12.95
CA SER A 215 0.45 16.31 13.54
C SER A 215 0.01 16.58 14.99
N HIS A 216 0.33 15.68 15.91
CA HIS A 216 0.18 15.84 17.37
C HIS A 216 -1.25 15.98 17.89
N GLY A 217 -2.27 15.93 17.07
CA GLY A 217 -3.66 16.25 17.42
C GLY A 217 -3.97 17.75 17.36
N TRP A 218 -3.17 18.54 16.62
CA TRP A 218 -3.43 19.96 16.34
C TRP A 218 -4.53 20.17 15.30
N ALA A 219 -5.30 21.24 15.48
CA ALA A 219 -6.27 21.71 14.50
C ALA A 219 -5.68 22.66 13.42
N LYS A 220 -4.38 22.93 13.42
CA LYS A 220 -3.73 23.94 12.55
C LYS A 220 -3.86 23.71 11.06
N ASP A 221 -4.00 22.44 10.66
CA ASP A 221 -4.08 22.05 9.26
C ASP A 221 -5.55 21.95 8.77
N LEU A 222 -6.53 22.13 9.66
CA LEU A 222 -7.95 22.12 9.32
C LEU A 222 -8.33 23.40 8.57
N ASP A 223 -9.42 23.33 7.80
CA ASP A 223 -10.00 24.56 7.24
C ASP A 223 -10.49 25.52 8.33
N LYS A 224 -10.64 26.78 7.93
CA LYS A 224 -10.94 27.85 8.89
C LYS A 224 -12.28 27.63 9.63
N GLU A 225 -13.29 27.11 8.96
CA GLU A 225 -14.59 26.91 9.58
C GLU A 225 -14.53 25.84 10.67
N THR A 226 -13.95 24.69 10.36
CA THR A 226 -13.74 23.57 11.30
C THR A 226 -12.83 24.02 12.47
N TYR A 227 -11.76 24.75 12.16
CA TYR A 227 -10.87 25.31 13.18
C TYR A 227 -11.62 26.23 14.14
N ASP A 228 -12.34 27.25 13.62
CA ASP A 228 -13.06 28.24 14.44
C ASP A 228 -14.14 27.56 15.29
N GLN A 229 -14.83 26.54 14.75
CA GLN A 229 -15.83 25.77 15.50
C GLN A 229 -15.18 25.03 16.69
N LEU A 230 -14.06 24.36 16.51
CA LEU A 230 -13.33 23.67 17.59
C LEU A 230 -12.86 24.64 18.67
N MET A 231 -12.33 25.82 18.28
CA MET A 231 -11.92 26.85 19.24
C MET A 231 -13.11 27.34 20.08
N ALA A 232 -14.26 27.57 19.44
CA ALA A 232 -15.46 28.03 20.13
C ALA A 232 -16.05 26.96 21.06
N GLU A 233 -16.15 25.71 20.61
CA GLU A 233 -16.68 24.59 21.39
C GLU A 233 -15.87 24.35 22.67
N HIS A 234 -14.56 24.38 22.57
CA HIS A 234 -13.65 24.16 23.69
C HIS A 234 -13.26 25.45 24.43
N ARG A 235 -13.78 26.63 24.03
CA ARG A 235 -13.50 27.95 24.62
C ARG A 235 -12.02 28.30 24.68
N ILE A 236 -11.31 27.99 23.58
CA ILE A 236 -9.88 28.25 23.44
C ILE A 236 -9.68 29.67 22.89
N ASP A 237 -8.89 30.48 23.55
CA ASP A 237 -8.51 31.81 23.11
C ASP A 237 -7.36 31.80 22.09
N ASP A 238 -7.14 32.94 21.42
CA ASP A 238 -6.12 33.08 20.35
C ASP A 238 -4.70 32.84 20.85
N PHE A 239 -4.42 33.07 22.12
CA PHE A 239 -3.09 32.84 22.69
C PHE A 239 -2.78 31.35 22.86
N HIS A 240 -3.76 30.57 23.29
CA HIS A 240 -3.59 29.14 23.54
C HIS A 240 -3.83 28.29 22.28
N SER A 241 -4.61 28.75 21.31
CA SER A 241 -5.03 28.01 20.13
C SER A 241 -3.85 27.39 19.34
N PRO A 242 -2.67 28.05 19.16
CA PRO A 242 -1.57 27.45 18.40
C PRO A 242 -0.94 26.20 19.04
N PHE A 243 -1.17 25.97 20.32
CA PHE A 243 -0.62 24.85 21.08
C PHE A 243 -1.69 24.06 21.84
N THR A 244 -2.93 24.09 21.36
CA THR A 244 -4.00 23.24 21.87
C THR A 244 -4.06 21.95 21.05
N PHE A 245 -4.18 20.81 21.74
CA PHE A 245 -4.23 19.48 21.18
C PHE A 245 -5.61 18.88 21.49
N PHE A 246 -6.34 18.46 20.46
CA PHE A 246 -7.72 18.00 20.59
C PHE A 246 -7.83 16.49 20.75
N ILE A 247 -6.83 15.76 20.24
CA ILE A 247 -6.74 14.31 20.31
C ILE A 247 -5.30 13.87 20.57
N PRO A 248 -5.05 12.66 21.10
CA PRO A 248 -3.70 12.09 21.18
C PRO A 248 -3.22 11.71 19.78
N GLY A 249 -2.56 12.66 19.11
CA GLY A 249 -2.03 12.46 17.76
C GLY A 249 -0.56 12.06 17.74
N TYR A 250 -0.08 11.72 16.54
CA TYR A 250 1.30 11.31 16.28
C TYR A 250 2.14 12.46 15.73
N ASN A 251 3.41 12.22 15.49
CA ASN A 251 4.25 13.02 14.61
C ASN A 251 4.72 12.17 13.42
N LEU A 252 3.86 12.06 12.41
CA LEU A 252 4.09 11.26 11.21
C LEU A 252 4.14 12.14 9.94
N ARG A 253 4.48 13.43 10.12
CA ARG A 253 4.58 14.37 9.00
C ARG A 253 5.69 13.97 8.05
N SER A 254 5.44 14.15 6.76
CA SER A 254 6.47 14.25 5.73
C SER A 254 7.18 15.61 5.81
N THR A 255 8.08 15.87 4.88
CA THR A 255 8.82 17.12 4.73
C THR A 255 8.59 17.71 3.34
N ASP A 256 8.81 19.03 3.18
CA ASP A 256 8.78 19.65 1.86
C ASP A 256 9.95 19.18 0.98
N LEU A 257 11.02 18.63 1.56
CA LEU A 257 12.08 17.94 0.81
C LEU A 257 11.52 16.70 0.07
N GLN A 258 10.74 15.87 0.76
CA GLN A 258 10.08 14.69 0.17
C GLN A 258 8.98 15.11 -0.80
N ALA A 259 8.20 16.15 -0.45
CA ALA A 259 7.14 16.67 -1.30
C ALA A 259 7.68 17.26 -2.61
N PHE A 260 8.85 17.93 -2.59
CA PHE A 260 9.52 18.40 -3.82
C PHE A 260 9.76 17.26 -4.79
N LEU A 261 10.29 16.15 -4.31
CA LEU A 261 10.45 14.95 -5.12
C LEU A 261 9.09 14.39 -5.54
N GLY A 262 8.12 14.32 -4.63
CA GLY A 262 6.78 13.78 -4.87
C GLY A 262 6.08 14.45 -6.05
N ILE A 263 6.05 15.78 -6.11
CA ILE A 263 5.47 16.55 -7.22
C ILE A 263 6.11 16.17 -8.56
N ARG A 264 7.41 15.89 -8.58
CA ARG A 264 8.12 15.46 -9.79
C ARG A 264 7.83 14.01 -10.13
N GLN A 265 7.73 13.15 -9.12
CA GLN A 265 7.46 11.72 -9.30
C GLN A 265 6.03 11.45 -9.77
N VAL A 266 5.01 12.18 -9.27
CA VAL A 266 3.62 12.06 -9.74
C VAL A 266 3.53 12.26 -11.26
N LYS A 267 4.32 13.15 -11.84
CA LYS A 267 4.38 13.36 -13.30
C LYS A 267 4.93 12.16 -14.09
N LYS A 268 5.60 11.24 -13.42
CA LYS A 268 6.13 9.99 -14.03
C LYS A 268 5.20 8.79 -13.81
N ALA A 269 4.11 8.95 -13.06
CA ALA A 269 3.25 7.85 -12.62
C ALA A 269 2.70 7.02 -13.78
N ASP A 270 2.14 7.67 -14.80
CA ASP A 270 1.57 6.97 -15.97
C ASP A 270 2.63 6.23 -16.77
N TRP A 271 3.82 6.82 -16.93
CA TRP A 271 4.93 6.13 -17.59
C TRP A 271 5.36 4.88 -16.81
N ALA A 272 5.56 5.01 -15.50
CA ALA A 272 5.96 3.89 -14.65
C ALA A 272 4.89 2.79 -14.63
N ALA A 273 3.62 3.16 -14.55
CA ALA A 273 2.50 2.24 -14.57
C ALA A 273 2.43 1.47 -15.91
N THR A 274 2.54 2.19 -17.03
CA THR A 274 2.50 1.59 -18.38
C THR A 274 3.63 0.58 -18.58
N GLN A 275 4.87 0.94 -18.20
CA GLN A 275 6.00 0.03 -18.39
C GLN A 275 5.91 -1.20 -17.49
N ARG A 276 5.54 -1.03 -16.21
CA ARG A 276 5.37 -2.16 -15.27
C ARG A 276 4.22 -3.08 -15.68
N ASN A 277 3.12 -2.54 -16.21
CA ASN A 277 2.03 -3.34 -16.75
C ASN A 277 2.50 -4.16 -17.96
N LYS A 278 3.18 -3.52 -18.93
CA LYS A 278 3.74 -4.21 -20.10
C LYS A 278 4.65 -5.37 -19.68
N ASN A 279 5.55 -5.12 -18.74
CA ASN A 279 6.47 -6.14 -18.21
C ASN A 279 5.70 -7.29 -17.53
N HIS A 280 4.68 -6.96 -16.72
CA HIS A 280 3.85 -7.95 -16.03
C HIS A 280 3.14 -8.87 -17.02
N GLN A 281 2.52 -8.31 -18.06
CA GLN A 281 1.87 -9.07 -19.13
C GLN A 281 2.86 -10.00 -19.86
N LEU A 282 4.08 -9.51 -20.11
CA LEU A 282 5.11 -10.28 -20.78
C LEU A 282 5.60 -11.47 -19.92
N TYR A 283 5.81 -11.26 -18.62
CA TYR A 283 6.12 -12.35 -17.69
C TYR A 283 5.01 -13.40 -17.69
N ALA A 284 3.77 -12.99 -17.56
CA ALA A 284 2.62 -13.89 -17.55
C ALA A 284 2.57 -14.74 -18.83
N ALA A 285 2.68 -14.11 -20.00
CA ALA A 285 2.66 -14.81 -21.28
C ALA A 285 3.82 -15.81 -21.42
N LYS A 286 5.01 -15.47 -20.92
CA LYS A 286 6.19 -16.34 -21.03
C LYS A 286 6.24 -17.44 -19.97
N LEU A 287 5.61 -17.27 -18.81
CA LEU A 287 5.64 -18.20 -17.68
C LEU A 287 4.36 -19.02 -17.51
N GLU A 288 3.34 -18.80 -18.35
CA GLU A 288 2.12 -19.61 -18.35
C GLU A 288 2.45 -21.12 -18.50
N GLY A 289 1.90 -21.94 -17.60
CA GLY A 289 2.17 -23.38 -17.53
C GLY A 289 3.57 -23.77 -17.01
N VAL A 290 4.38 -22.80 -16.52
CA VAL A 290 5.71 -23.04 -15.94
C VAL A 290 5.71 -22.83 -14.43
N VAL A 291 5.01 -21.79 -13.98
CA VAL A 291 4.77 -21.45 -12.57
C VAL A 291 3.36 -20.87 -12.45
N ASP A 292 2.76 -20.97 -11.26
CA ASP A 292 1.53 -20.24 -10.97
C ASP A 292 1.82 -18.78 -10.67
N PHE A 293 0.89 -17.90 -10.94
CA PHE A 293 0.95 -16.48 -10.64
C PHE A 293 -0.45 -15.87 -10.48
N GLN A 294 -0.52 -14.65 -9.97
CA GLN A 294 -1.78 -13.95 -9.77
C GLN A 294 -2.55 -13.77 -11.07
N ARG A 295 -3.90 -13.89 -10.97
CA ARG A 295 -4.83 -13.65 -12.08
C ARG A 295 -5.56 -12.32 -11.82
N TRP A 296 -5.74 -11.53 -12.86
CA TRP A 296 -6.31 -10.16 -12.74
C TRP A 296 -7.54 -9.92 -13.63
N GLY A 297 -7.97 -10.94 -14.41
CA GLY A 297 -9.09 -10.80 -15.34
C GLY A 297 -8.87 -9.70 -16.38
N GLU A 298 -9.80 -8.76 -16.46
CA GLU A 298 -9.72 -7.59 -17.35
C GLU A 298 -9.10 -6.35 -16.71
N ASN A 299 -8.65 -6.42 -15.44
CA ASN A 299 -8.01 -5.33 -14.74
C ASN A 299 -6.59 -5.06 -15.26
N ASN A 300 -6.01 -3.91 -14.89
CA ASN A 300 -4.65 -3.52 -15.27
C ASN A 300 -3.70 -3.61 -14.06
N PRO A 301 -2.93 -4.71 -13.90
CA PRO A 301 -1.96 -4.83 -12.82
C PRO A 301 -0.76 -3.92 -13.07
N VAL A 302 -0.27 -3.28 -12.01
CA VAL A 302 0.97 -2.51 -12.00
C VAL A 302 1.84 -3.01 -10.85
N SER A 303 2.47 -4.18 -11.07
CA SER A 303 3.18 -4.85 -10.00
C SER A 303 4.55 -4.23 -9.68
N ILE A 304 4.87 -4.16 -8.38
CA ILE A 304 6.22 -3.77 -7.92
C ILE A 304 7.26 -4.84 -8.26
N SER A 305 6.84 -6.09 -8.27
CA SER A 305 7.60 -7.28 -8.69
C SER A 305 6.61 -8.29 -9.25
N PHE A 306 7.02 -9.14 -10.19
CA PHE A 306 6.17 -10.22 -10.65
C PHE A 306 6.22 -11.37 -9.63
N GLY A 307 5.08 -11.65 -9.03
CA GLY A 307 4.94 -12.72 -8.04
C GLY A 307 4.65 -14.05 -8.71
N ALA A 308 5.42 -15.09 -8.36
CA ALA A 308 5.29 -16.42 -8.94
C ALA A 308 5.30 -17.51 -7.86
N LEU A 309 4.62 -18.61 -8.10
CA LEU A 309 4.62 -19.81 -7.27
C LEU A 309 5.13 -21.00 -8.06
N ALA A 310 6.15 -21.66 -7.56
CA ALA A 310 6.63 -22.94 -8.09
C ALA A 310 5.64 -24.07 -7.77
N ASP A 311 5.72 -25.20 -8.50
CA ASP A 311 4.84 -26.37 -8.27
C ASP A 311 5.10 -27.05 -6.91
N SER A 312 6.32 -26.88 -6.39
CA SER A 312 6.75 -27.45 -5.11
C SER A 312 7.82 -26.59 -4.43
N THR A 313 8.02 -26.81 -3.11
CA THR A 313 9.13 -26.21 -2.37
C THR A 313 10.50 -26.62 -2.95
N ALA A 314 10.64 -27.83 -3.48
CA ALA A 314 11.88 -28.29 -4.11
C ALA A 314 12.16 -27.50 -5.39
N GLN A 315 11.17 -27.38 -6.29
CA GLN A 315 11.29 -26.56 -7.51
C GLN A 315 11.57 -25.09 -7.17
N ARG A 316 10.88 -24.51 -6.17
CA ARG A 316 11.17 -23.14 -5.71
C ARG A 316 12.63 -22.95 -5.33
N LYS A 317 13.22 -23.90 -4.58
CA LYS A 317 14.65 -23.85 -4.21
C LYS A 317 15.56 -23.87 -5.44
N GLU A 318 15.29 -24.74 -6.40
CA GLU A 318 16.05 -24.83 -7.65
C GLU A 318 15.94 -23.54 -8.48
N VAL A 319 14.73 -23.00 -8.66
CA VAL A 319 14.51 -21.74 -9.38
C VAL A 319 15.22 -20.59 -8.70
N VAL A 320 15.08 -20.44 -7.38
CA VAL A 320 15.75 -19.38 -6.61
C VAL A 320 17.29 -19.50 -6.72
N THR A 321 17.83 -20.71 -6.67
CA THR A 321 19.27 -20.93 -6.85
C THR A 321 19.74 -20.44 -8.22
N ARG A 322 19.05 -20.86 -9.30
CA ARG A 322 19.37 -20.40 -10.66
C ARG A 322 19.27 -18.90 -10.83
N LEU A 323 18.24 -18.28 -10.26
CA LEU A 323 18.07 -16.83 -10.30
C LEU A 323 19.28 -16.12 -9.67
N VAL A 324 19.65 -16.52 -8.45
CA VAL A 324 20.79 -15.95 -7.72
C VAL A 324 22.11 -16.16 -8.49
N GLU A 325 22.36 -17.36 -9.02
CA GLU A 325 23.57 -17.70 -9.81
C GLU A 325 23.70 -16.86 -11.08
N ASN A 326 22.58 -16.37 -11.62
CA ASN A 326 22.53 -15.49 -12.80
C ASN A 326 22.44 -13.98 -12.46
N GLY A 327 22.64 -13.62 -11.18
CA GLY A 327 22.63 -12.22 -10.74
C GLY A 327 21.23 -11.59 -10.74
N ILE A 328 20.17 -12.40 -10.68
CA ILE A 328 18.78 -11.95 -10.59
C ILE A 328 18.37 -11.94 -9.11
N GLU A 329 18.04 -10.77 -8.60
CA GLU A 329 17.57 -10.64 -7.22
C GLU A 329 16.16 -11.24 -7.09
N THR A 330 15.95 -11.99 -6.01
CA THR A 330 14.66 -12.62 -5.70
C THR A 330 14.47 -12.71 -4.19
N ARG A 331 13.23 -12.85 -3.75
CA ARG A 331 12.89 -13.07 -2.33
C ARG A 331 11.58 -13.83 -2.20
N ILE A 332 11.19 -14.15 -0.97
CA ILE A 332 9.90 -14.72 -0.64
C ILE A 332 8.76 -13.83 -1.16
N PHE A 333 7.67 -14.45 -1.61
CA PHE A 333 6.47 -13.75 -2.06
C PHE A 333 5.89 -12.89 -0.93
N SER A 334 5.90 -11.56 -1.09
CA SER A 334 5.52 -10.58 -0.05
C SER A 334 6.19 -10.91 1.30
N ALA A 335 5.43 -11.39 2.29
CA ALA A 335 5.94 -11.97 3.52
C ALA A 335 5.43 -13.42 3.73
N GLY A 336 4.83 -14.03 2.71
CA GLY A 336 4.17 -15.33 2.82
C GLY A 336 2.90 -15.26 3.70
N ASN A 337 2.59 -16.32 4.45
CA ASN A 337 1.49 -16.35 5.41
C ASN A 337 1.90 -15.62 6.71
N LEU A 338 1.38 -14.43 6.93
CA LEU A 338 1.66 -13.58 8.11
C LEU A 338 1.18 -14.23 9.42
N GLY A 339 0.18 -15.10 9.37
CA GLY A 339 -0.32 -15.84 10.52
C GLY A 339 0.63 -16.92 11.06
N ARG A 340 1.74 -17.17 10.37
CA ARG A 340 2.83 -18.06 10.81
C ARG A 340 4.03 -17.31 11.40
N HIS A 341 4.02 -15.98 11.36
CA HIS A 341 5.12 -15.18 11.87
C HIS A 341 5.06 -14.99 13.39
N PRO A 342 6.21 -14.89 14.07
CA PRO A 342 6.25 -14.70 15.54
C PRO A 342 5.46 -13.51 16.05
N PHE A 343 5.36 -12.39 15.30
CA PHE A 343 4.56 -11.23 15.72
C PHE A 343 3.07 -11.58 15.90
N TRP A 344 2.59 -12.60 15.15
CA TRP A 344 1.24 -13.09 15.23
C TRP A 344 1.12 -14.24 16.25
N THR A 345 1.95 -15.29 16.11
CA THR A 345 1.86 -16.51 16.92
C THR A 345 2.20 -16.31 18.40
N ASN A 346 2.89 -15.22 18.77
CA ASN A 346 3.07 -14.83 20.17
C ASN A 346 1.81 -14.28 20.84
N LEU A 347 0.81 -13.86 20.07
CA LEU A 347 -0.42 -13.20 20.55
C LEU A 347 -1.69 -13.98 20.22
N TYR A 348 -1.69 -14.70 19.13
CA TYR A 348 -2.84 -15.40 18.55
C TYR A 348 -2.46 -16.83 18.15
N PRO A 349 -3.44 -17.75 18.00
CA PRO A 349 -3.20 -19.05 17.37
C PRO A 349 -2.60 -18.93 15.98
N GLU A 350 -1.74 -19.88 15.60
CA GLU A 350 -1.22 -19.98 14.25
C GLU A 350 -2.38 -20.07 13.25
N PHE A 351 -2.30 -19.26 12.18
CA PHE A 351 -3.30 -19.26 11.13
C PHE A 351 -2.91 -20.21 10.01
N VAL A 352 -3.78 -21.17 9.72
CA VAL A 352 -3.61 -22.19 8.68
C VAL A 352 -4.64 -21.96 7.59
N ASP A 353 -4.15 -21.80 6.36
CA ASP A 353 -4.96 -21.62 5.16
C ASP A 353 -4.21 -22.16 3.95
N ASP A 354 -4.82 -23.05 3.17
CA ASP A 354 -4.13 -23.77 2.10
C ASP A 354 -3.48 -22.87 1.06
N VAL A 355 -4.16 -21.80 0.66
CA VAL A 355 -3.64 -20.85 -0.35
C VAL A 355 -2.51 -20.02 0.24
N SER A 356 -2.71 -19.44 1.44
CA SER A 356 -1.69 -18.65 2.12
C SER A 356 -0.43 -19.46 2.44
N ASP A 357 -0.60 -20.72 2.84
CA ASP A 357 0.50 -21.64 3.14
C ASP A 357 1.23 -22.08 1.86
N SER A 358 0.50 -22.25 0.77
CA SER A 358 1.06 -22.49 -0.56
C SER A 358 1.94 -21.32 -1.01
N ILE A 359 1.44 -20.08 -0.88
CA ILE A 359 2.19 -18.86 -1.19
C ILE A 359 3.45 -18.78 -0.32
N HIS A 360 3.33 -19.05 0.99
CA HIS A 360 4.45 -19.05 1.92
C HIS A 360 5.55 -20.06 1.53
N ALA A 361 5.15 -21.28 1.15
CA ALA A 361 6.08 -22.36 0.86
C ALA A 361 6.71 -22.29 -0.53
N ARG A 362 5.96 -21.82 -1.54
CA ARG A 362 6.29 -21.93 -2.96
C ARG A 362 6.54 -20.59 -3.65
N GLY A 363 6.17 -19.48 -3.01
CA GLY A 363 6.21 -18.16 -3.61
C GLY A 363 7.58 -17.53 -3.67
N PHE A 364 7.84 -16.79 -4.76
CA PHE A 364 9.05 -15.98 -4.96
C PHE A 364 8.76 -14.78 -5.88
N PHE A 365 9.69 -13.81 -5.93
CA PHE A 365 9.59 -12.61 -6.74
C PHE A 365 10.54 -12.64 -7.93
N LEU A 366 10.12 -11.97 -9.01
CA LEU A 366 10.96 -11.59 -10.15
C LEU A 366 10.96 -10.05 -10.27
N PRO A 367 12.09 -9.46 -10.72
CA PRO A 367 12.19 -8.02 -10.93
C PRO A 367 11.13 -7.47 -11.87
N ASN A 368 10.58 -6.30 -11.55
CA ASN A 368 9.69 -5.56 -12.44
C ASN A 368 9.86 -4.05 -12.23
N TYR A 369 10.89 -3.46 -12.84
CA TYR A 369 11.08 -2.00 -12.85
C TYR A 369 10.89 -1.44 -14.27
N PRO A 370 10.55 -0.14 -14.41
CA PRO A 370 10.12 0.43 -15.69
C PRO A 370 11.11 0.33 -16.85
N GLU A 371 12.42 0.35 -16.56
CA GLU A 371 13.49 0.35 -17.58
C GLU A 371 13.85 -1.05 -18.10
N MET A 372 13.17 -2.11 -17.66
CA MET A 372 13.42 -3.46 -18.17
C MET A 372 13.04 -3.57 -19.64
N THR A 373 13.93 -4.20 -20.41
CA THR A 373 13.66 -4.53 -21.81
C THR A 373 12.96 -5.89 -21.95
N GLU A 374 12.44 -6.17 -23.15
CA GLU A 374 11.85 -7.49 -23.44
C GLU A 374 12.90 -8.59 -23.36
N GLU A 375 14.15 -8.30 -23.75
CA GLU A 375 15.29 -9.23 -23.66
C GLU A 375 15.66 -9.55 -22.22
N ASP A 376 15.61 -8.56 -21.32
CA ASP A 376 15.83 -8.79 -19.87
C ASP A 376 14.80 -9.76 -19.32
N ILE A 377 13.53 -9.53 -19.61
CA ILE A 377 12.41 -10.38 -19.16
C ILE A 377 12.52 -11.78 -19.77
N GLU A 378 12.86 -11.87 -21.04
CA GLU A 378 13.05 -13.16 -21.69
C GLU A 378 14.20 -13.96 -21.06
N PHE A 379 15.32 -13.29 -20.78
CA PHE A 379 16.45 -13.91 -20.09
C PHE A 379 16.02 -14.46 -18.71
N ILE A 380 15.34 -13.63 -17.90
CA ILE A 380 14.85 -14.03 -16.57
C ILE A 380 13.89 -15.23 -16.68
N CYS A 381 12.95 -15.19 -17.63
CA CYS A 381 12.02 -16.29 -17.86
C CYS A 381 12.73 -17.59 -18.27
N ASN A 382 13.79 -17.51 -19.08
CA ASN A 382 14.61 -18.65 -19.47
C ASN A 382 15.34 -19.27 -18.28
N VAL A 383 15.88 -18.44 -17.38
CA VAL A 383 16.49 -18.90 -16.11
C VAL A 383 15.45 -19.60 -15.22
N VAL A 384 14.22 -19.05 -15.11
CA VAL A 384 13.12 -19.74 -14.39
C VAL A 384 12.83 -21.11 -14.98
N LYS A 385 12.82 -21.24 -16.31
CA LYS A 385 12.57 -22.50 -17.04
C LYS A 385 13.73 -23.48 -16.99
N GLY A 386 14.92 -23.07 -16.52
CA GLY A 386 16.14 -23.88 -16.52
C GLY A 386 16.78 -24.03 -17.91
N LYS A 387 16.67 -23.00 -18.75
CA LYS A 387 17.23 -22.94 -20.11
C LYS A 387 18.44 -22.02 -20.15
#